data_778409841ce801b211df2b03abcde4ac
#
_entry.id   778409841ce801b211df2b03abcde4ac
#
_cell.length_a   1.000
_cell.length_b   1.000
_cell.length_c   1.000
_cell.angle_alpha   90.00
_cell.angle_beta   90.00
_cell.angle_gamma   90.00
#
_symmetry.space_group_name_H-M   'P 1'
#
loop_
_entity.id
_entity.type
_entity.pdbx_description
1 polymer ?
#
loop_
_entity_poly.entity_id
_entity_poly.type
_entity_poly.pdbx_seq_one_letter_code
_entity_poly.pdbx_strand_id
1 'polypeptide(L)'
;MLALELTDIRDFMNKLLRSEIFDHFLLQEGVITSAASYVIDGHINKGFYSAEELEELGLADCTCLPYSMLRTQCFDLIKGKKTPSSFKFVLMLSPKNLARTLSSIQSSFTGNDITGVFMNIRYQNQLLSLTTGISYNIFSVDKTLDNEWDRLVRQFLKKHEIAFEEL
;
A
#
# COMPACT_ATOMS: atom_id res chain seq x y z
N MET A 1 -12.39 -7.22 -6.75
CA MET A 1 -11.71 -5.93 -6.56
C MET A 1 -12.66 -4.97 -5.89
N LEU A 2 -12.22 -4.39 -4.78
CA LEU A 2 -12.95 -3.38 -4.03
C LEU A 2 -12.59 -1.99 -4.57
N ALA A 3 -13.57 -1.10 -4.67
CA ALA A 3 -13.34 0.30 -5.02
C ALA A 3 -14.11 1.20 -4.05
N LEU A 4 -13.41 2.10 -3.41
CA LEU A 4 -13.93 2.97 -2.35
C LEU A 4 -13.61 4.43 -2.64
N GLU A 5 -14.52 5.31 -2.26
CA GLU A 5 -14.24 6.73 -2.05
C GLU A 5 -13.92 6.96 -0.58
N LEU A 6 -12.79 7.62 -0.29
CA LEU A 6 -12.43 8.03 1.05
C LEU A 6 -12.98 9.45 1.26
N THR A 7 -14.01 9.55 2.08
CA THR A 7 -14.86 10.76 2.12
C THR A 7 -14.29 11.89 2.95
N ASP A 8 -13.43 11.61 3.92
CA ASP A 8 -12.71 12.61 4.71
C ASP A 8 -11.25 12.68 4.28
N ILE A 9 -10.98 13.48 3.26
CA ILE A 9 -9.64 13.58 2.65
C ILE A 9 -8.60 14.08 3.66
N ARG A 10 -8.95 15.10 4.43
CA ARG A 10 -8.02 15.70 5.40
C ARG A 10 -7.63 14.71 6.50
N ASP A 11 -8.60 14.02 7.07
CA ASP A 11 -8.36 12.99 8.09
C ASP A 11 -7.52 11.85 7.54
N PHE A 12 -7.85 11.37 6.35
CA PHE A 12 -7.08 10.31 5.70
C PHE A 12 -5.63 10.72 5.44
N MET A 13 -5.42 11.92 4.92
CA MET A 13 -4.06 12.41 4.64
C MET A 13 -3.23 12.56 5.91
N ASN A 14 -3.83 13.00 7.02
CA ASN A 14 -3.16 13.01 8.31
C ASN A 14 -2.76 11.61 8.77
N LYS A 15 -3.65 10.63 8.61
CA LYS A 15 -3.38 9.24 8.97
C LYS A 15 -2.29 8.61 8.08
N LEU A 16 -2.31 8.89 6.78
CA LEU A 16 -1.31 8.39 5.85
C LEU A 16 0.07 8.98 6.10
N LEU A 17 0.15 10.31 6.29
CA LEU A 17 1.42 11.03 6.25
C LEU A 17 2.00 11.35 7.64
N ARG A 18 1.16 11.41 8.66
CA ARG A 18 1.56 11.87 10.00
C ARG A 18 1.31 10.85 11.10
N SER A 19 0.89 9.65 10.76
CA SER A 19 0.70 8.55 11.70
C SER A 19 1.39 7.28 11.21
N GLU A 20 1.44 6.28 12.08
CA GLU A 20 2.10 4.99 11.82
C GLU A 20 1.14 3.92 11.29
N ILE A 21 -0.10 4.29 10.99
CA ILE A 21 -1.17 3.34 10.61
C ILE A 21 -0.79 2.48 9.42
N PHE A 22 -0.15 3.09 8.39
CA PHE A 22 0.22 2.40 7.15
C PHE A 22 1.67 1.87 7.15
N ASP A 23 2.40 2.00 8.24
CA ASP A 23 3.84 1.74 8.28
C ASP A 23 4.22 0.28 8.06
N HIS A 24 3.29 -0.65 8.24
CA HIS A 24 3.52 -2.09 8.02
C HIS A 24 3.35 -2.54 6.57
N PHE A 25 2.84 -1.66 5.72
CA PHE A 25 2.80 -1.92 4.28
C PHE A 25 4.15 -1.59 3.65
N LEU A 26 4.44 -2.23 2.52
CA LEU A 26 5.54 -1.84 1.65
C LEU A 26 5.04 -0.78 0.67
N LEU A 27 5.89 0.19 0.32
CA LEU A 27 5.57 1.15 -0.73
C LEU A 27 6.21 0.69 -2.04
N GLN A 28 5.38 0.32 -3.01
CA GLN A 28 5.87 -0.01 -4.34
C GLN A 28 6.16 1.27 -5.14
N GLU A 29 5.26 2.23 -5.11
CA GLU A 29 5.38 3.47 -5.85
C GLU A 29 4.60 4.59 -5.18
N GLY A 30 5.18 5.78 -5.18
CA GLY A 30 4.49 7.01 -4.86
C GLY A 30 4.72 8.04 -5.96
N VAL A 31 3.64 8.61 -6.49
CA VAL A 31 3.70 9.69 -7.50
C VAL A 31 2.94 10.88 -6.96
N ILE A 32 3.59 12.03 -6.91
CA ILE A 32 3.01 13.27 -6.40
C ILE A 32 3.20 14.35 -7.44
N THR A 33 2.11 14.95 -7.90
CA THR A 33 2.12 16.01 -8.90
C THR A 33 1.62 17.32 -8.26
N SER A 34 2.52 18.28 -8.22
CA SER A 34 2.24 19.67 -7.81
C SER A 34 2.76 20.60 -8.91
N ALA A 35 3.62 21.58 -8.60
CA ALA A 35 4.31 22.36 -9.63
C ALA A 35 5.23 21.48 -10.51
N ALA A 36 5.76 20.43 -9.92
CA ALA A 36 6.52 19.39 -10.59
C ALA A 36 5.98 18.02 -10.19
N SER A 37 6.32 16.99 -10.95
CA SER A 37 5.98 15.60 -10.60
C SER A 37 7.17 14.91 -9.95
N TYR A 38 6.90 14.20 -8.85
CA TYR A 38 7.89 13.43 -8.11
C TYR A 38 7.50 11.97 -8.12
N VAL A 39 8.44 11.10 -8.43
CA VAL A 39 8.25 9.66 -8.39
C VAL A 39 9.16 9.08 -7.32
N ILE A 40 8.54 8.38 -6.36
CA ILE A 40 9.26 7.57 -5.37
C ILE A 40 9.10 6.13 -5.80
N ASP A 41 10.19 5.53 -6.28
CA ASP A 41 10.23 4.10 -6.57
C ASP A 41 10.65 3.38 -5.29
N GLY A 42 9.73 2.64 -4.68
CA GLY A 42 9.96 1.92 -3.43
C GLY A 42 10.71 0.62 -3.59
N HIS A 43 11.04 0.17 -4.81
CA HIS A 43 11.80 -1.05 -5.02
C HIS A 43 13.19 -0.93 -4.38
N ILE A 44 13.58 -1.96 -3.63
CA ILE A 44 14.87 -1.97 -2.94
C ILE A 44 16.00 -2.04 -3.97
N ASN A 45 16.90 -1.06 -3.89
CA ASN A 45 18.19 -1.16 -4.57
C ASN A 45 19.11 -2.06 -3.74
N LYS A 46 19.11 -3.34 -4.08
CA LYS A 46 19.86 -4.36 -3.31
C LYS A 46 21.36 -4.12 -3.29
N GLY A 47 21.90 -3.39 -4.25
CA GLY A 47 23.32 -3.01 -4.25
C GLY A 47 23.67 -1.97 -3.20
N PHE A 48 22.69 -1.28 -2.63
CA PHE A 48 22.91 -0.28 -1.58
C PHE A 48 23.19 -0.89 -0.21
N TYR A 49 22.57 -2.05 0.09
CA TYR A 49 22.74 -2.76 1.36
C TYR A 49 23.55 -4.02 1.19
N SER A 50 24.33 -4.37 2.22
CA SER A 50 24.91 -5.70 2.34
C SER A 50 23.83 -6.74 2.67
N ALA A 51 24.14 -8.02 2.47
CA ALA A 51 23.24 -9.10 2.85
C ALA A 51 22.93 -9.08 4.37
N GLU A 52 23.93 -8.76 5.19
CA GLU A 52 23.78 -8.64 6.64
C GLU A 52 22.86 -7.47 7.01
N GLU A 53 23.01 -6.33 6.36
CA GLU A 53 22.15 -5.16 6.58
C GLU A 53 20.70 -5.44 6.22
N LEU A 54 20.45 -6.15 5.12
CA LEU A 54 19.10 -6.56 4.73
C LEU A 54 18.46 -7.48 5.78
N GLU A 55 19.22 -8.41 6.32
CA GLU A 55 18.76 -9.30 7.39
C GLU A 55 18.42 -8.51 8.67
N GLU A 56 19.32 -7.62 9.09
CA GLU A 56 19.12 -6.79 10.28
C GLU A 56 17.89 -5.89 10.17
N LEU A 57 17.63 -5.35 8.98
CA LEU A 57 16.46 -4.50 8.71
C LEU A 57 15.17 -5.31 8.50
N GLY A 58 15.25 -6.64 8.42
CA GLY A 58 14.11 -7.50 8.11
C GLY A 58 13.63 -7.38 6.67
N LEU A 59 14.50 -6.99 5.74
CA LEU A 59 14.17 -6.73 4.34
C LEU A 59 14.64 -7.81 3.37
N ALA A 60 15.25 -8.89 3.87
CA ALA A 60 15.83 -9.93 3.01
C ALA A 60 14.82 -10.54 2.02
N ASP A 61 13.57 -10.71 2.44
CA ASP A 61 12.49 -11.29 1.64
C ASP A 61 11.60 -10.23 0.96
N CYS A 62 11.91 -8.95 1.13
CA CYS A 62 11.12 -7.84 0.59
C CYS A 62 11.64 -7.40 -0.77
N THR A 63 10.74 -7.05 -1.67
CA THR A 63 11.07 -6.41 -2.96
C THR A 63 11.02 -4.90 -2.87
N CYS A 64 10.25 -4.36 -1.95
CA CYS A 64 10.05 -2.92 -1.74
C CYS A 64 10.32 -2.55 -0.29
N LEU A 65 10.64 -1.27 -0.07
CA LEU A 65 10.87 -0.72 1.26
C LEU A 65 9.55 -0.57 2.03
N PRO A 66 9.59 -0.75 3.37
CA PRO A 66 8.46 -0.40 4.22
C PRO A 66 8.08 1.07 4.07
N TYR A 67 6.79 1.35 4.07
CA TYR A 67 6.29 2.73 4.00
C TYR A 67 6.83 3.59 5.15
N SER A 68 7.07 3.00 6.32
CA SER A 68 7.69 3.70 7.47
C SER A 68 9.00 4.38 7.13
N MET A 69 9.79 3.81 6.23
CA MET A 69 11.08 4.36 5.81
C MET A 69 10.95 5.52 4.80
N LEU A 70 9.79 5.65 4.15
CA LEU A 70 9.55 6.63 3.09
C LEU A 70 8.48 7.67 3.44
N ARG A 71 7.76 7.48 4.55
CA ARG A 71 6.64 8.32 4.94
C ARG A 71 7.02 9.79 5.09
N THR A 72 8.15 10.08 5.70
CA THR A 72 8.63 11.45 5.91
C THR A 72 8.90 12.16 4.58
N GLN A 73 9.52 11.48 3.63
CA GLN A 73 9.78 12.03 2.30
C GLN A 73 8.46 12.31 1.56
N CYS A 74 7.50 11.41 1.65
CA CYS A 74 6.16 11.61 1.07
C CYS A 74 5.47 12.83 1.69
N PHE A 75 5.54 12.99 3.01
CA PHE A 75 5.00 14.15 3.70
C PHE A 75 5.67 15.43 3.23
N ASP A 76 7.00 15.45 3.14
CA ASP A 76 7.75 16.63 2.72
C ASP A 76 7.40 17.08 1.30
N LEU A 77 7.10 16.14 0.40
CA LEU A 77 6.69 16.44 -0.96
C LEU A 77 5.25 16.96 -1.07
N ILE A 78 4.37 16.55 -0.16
CA ILE A 78 2.95 16.91 -0.17
C ILE A 78 2.66 18.16 0.65
N LYS A 79 3.38 18.36 1.76
CA LYS A 79 3.14 19.49 2.65
C LYS A 79 3.31 20.81 1.93
N GLY A 80 2.56 21.80 2.37
CA GLY A 80 2.64 23.15 1.83
C GLY A 80 1.30 23.85 1.88
N LYS A 81 1.26 25.09 1.42
CA LYS A 81 0.06 25.91 1.41
C LYS A 81 -0.93 25.50 0.33
N LYS A 82 -0.43 24.84 -0.72
CA LYS A 82 -1.22 24.43 -1.87
C LYS A 82 -1.24 22.91 -1.98
N THR A 83 -2.44 22.34 -2.04
CA THR A 83 -2.64 20.92 -2.22
C THR A 83 -2.09 20.46 -3.58
N PRO A 84 -1.41 19.31 -3.65
CA PRO A 84 -1.04 18.73 -4.94
C PRO A 84 -2.26 18.55 -5.86
N SER A 85 -2.05 18.65 -7.17
CA SER A 85 -3.13 18.42 -8.14
C SER A 85 -3.54 16.95 -8.20
N SER A 86 -2.59 16.04 -7.99
CA SER A 86 -2.86 14.61 -7.91
C SER A 86 -1.76 13.90 -7.14
N PHE A 87 -2.09 12.73 -6.59
CA PHE A 87 -1.09 11.79 -6.09
C PHE A 87 -1.60 10.36 -6.19
N LYS A 88 -0.68 9.42 -6.20
CA LYS A 88 -0.93 7.99 -6.20
C LYS A 88 0.07 7.28 -5.29
N PHE A 89 -0.43 6.42 -4.42
CA PHE A 89 0.38 5.52 -3.61
C PHE A 89 -0.04 4.08 -3.87
N VAL A 90 0.92 3.24 -4.19
CA VAL A 90 0.71 1.80 -4.33
C VAL A 90 1.36 1.13 -3.13
N LEU A 91 0.54 0.73 -2.18
CA LEU A 91 0.97 0.00 -0.99
C LEU A 91 0.81 -1.50 -1.23
N MET A 92 1.74 -2.27 -0.72
CA MET A 92 1.77 -3.72 -0.91
C MET A 92 1.85 -4.41 0.45
N LEU A 93 1.15 -5.53 0.56
CA LEU A 93 1.22 -6.38 1.75
C LEU A 93 2.63 -6.98 1.86
N SER A 94 3.22 -6.94 3.06
CA SER A 94 4.53 -7.53 3.29
C SER A 94 4.47 -9.06 3.15
N PRO A 95 5.60 -9.73 2.84
CA PRO A 95 5.64 -11.20 2.75
C PRO A 95 5.16 -11.89 4.03
N LYS A 96 5.51 -11.35 5.18
CA LYS A 96 5.09 -11.87 6.48
C LYS A 96 3.56 -11.79 6.65
N ASN A 97 2.96 -10.67 6.31
CA ASN A 97 1.52 -10.49 6.42
C ASN A 97 0.77 -11.27 5.33
N LEU A 98 1.35 -11.44 4.15
CA LEU A 98 0.79 -12.31 3.12
C LEU A 98 0.75 -13.77 3.60
N ALA A 99 1.85 -14.28 4.16
CA ALA A 99 1.90 -15.63 4.68
C ALA A 99 0.87 -15.85 5.80
N ARG A 100 0.72 -14.87 6.69
CA ARG A 100 -0.30 -14.89 7.74
C ARG A 100 -1.72 -14.93 7.18
N THR A 101 -1.99 -14.13 6.14
CA THR A 101 -3.31 -14.08 5.49
C THR A 101 -3.61 -15.42 4.81
N LEU A 102 -2.66 -15.98 4.06
CA LEU A 102 -2.84 -17.27 3.39
C LEU A 102 -3.06 -18.41 4.39
N SER A 103 -2.41 -18.39 5.55
CA SER A 103 -2.60 -19.42 6.57
C SER A 103 -3.96 -19.31 7.28
N SER A 104 -4.63 -18.17 7.21
CA SER A 104 -5.94 -17.95 7.84
C SER A 104 -7.14 -18.34 6.97
N ILE A 105 -6.90 -18.65 5.70
CA ILE A 105 -7.93 -19.00 4.73
C ILE A 105 -7.62 -20.35 4.07
N GLN A 106 -8.68 -20.98 3.52
CA GLN A 106 -8.53 -22.17 2.69
C GLN A 106 -8.40 -21.77 1.22
N SER A 107 -7.17 -21.46 0.82
CA SER A 107 -6.84 -21.06 -0.53
C SER A 107 -6.00 -22.17 -1.20
N SER A 108 -6.13 -22.28 -2.53
CA SER A 108 -5.25 -23.12 -3.34
C SER A 108 -3.87 -22.51 -3.58
N PHE A 109 -3.67 -21.25 -3.15
CA PHE A 109 -2.43 -20.51 -3.41
C PHE A 109 -1.38 -20.71 -2.33
N THR A 110 -0.11 -20.66 -2.75
CA THR A 110 1.06 -20.47 -1.89
C THR A 110 1.62 -19.06 -2.11
N GLY A 111 2.54 -18.62 -1.25
CA GLY A 111 3.17 -17.31 -1.41
C GLY A 111 3.89 -17.12 -2.74
N ASN A 112 4.37 -18.21 -3.35
CA ASN A 112 5.06 -18.18 -4.65
C ASN A 112 4.12 -17.94 -5.84
N ASP A 113 2.83 -18.15 -5.66
CA ASP A 113 1.82 -17.96 -6.71
C ASP A 113 1.38 -16.50 -6.83
N ILE A 114 1.81 -15.65 -5.90
CA ILE A 114 1.35 -14.27 -5.77
C ILE A 114 2.52 -13.32 -5.93
N THR A 115 2.42 -12.42 -6.91
CA THR A 115 3.41 -11.36 -7.13
C THR A 115 3.23 -10.24 -6.12
N GLY A 116 2.00 -9.89 -5.79
CA GLY A 116 1.70 -8.87 -4.80
C GLY A 116 0.22 -8.74 -4.50
N VAL A 117 -0.06 -8.25 -3.31
CA VAL A 117 -1.39 -7.90 -2.81
C VAL A 117 -1.36 -6.41 -2.53
N PHE A 118 -2.18 -5.64 -3.23
CA PHE A 118 -2.05 -4.20 -3.32
C PHE A 118 -3.25 -3.45 -2.79
N MET A 119 -2.95 -2.27 -2.27
CA MET A 119 -3.91 -1.21 -1.95
C MET A 119 -3.45 0.04 -2.70
N ASN A 120 -4.26 0.49 -3.65
CA ASN A 120 -3.95 1.64 -4.48
C ASN A 120 -4.75 2.84 -3.97
N ILE A 121 -4.05 3.89 -3.59
CA ILE A 121 -4.62 5.14 -3.11
C ILE A 121 -4.37 6.19 -4.17
N ARG A 122 -5.43 6.85 -4.62
CA ARG A 122 -5.33 7.85 -5.68
C ARG A 122 -6.17 9.08 -5.38
N TYR A 123 -5.54 10.24 -5.50
CA TYR A 123 -6.21 11.53 -5.44
C TYR A 123 -6.13 12.21 -6.80
N GLN A 124 -7.26 12.52 -7.38
CA GLN A 124 -7.36 13.21 -8.66
C GLN A 124 -8.74 13.85 -8.78
N ASN A 125 -8.81 15.06 -9.36
CA ASN A 125 -10.07 15.79 -9.54
C ASN A 125 -10.86 15.94 -8.23
N GLN A 126 -10.16 16.20 -7.13
CA GLN A 126 -10.73 16.38 -5.79
C GLN A 126 -11.40 15.10 -5.23
N LEU A 127 -11.18 13.97 -5.85
CA LEU A 127 -11.68 12.67 -5.40
C LEU A 127 -10.51 11.83 -4.87
N LEU A 128 -10.67 11.30 -3.67
CA LEU A 128 -9.73 10.37 -3.08
C LEU A 128 -10.34 8.97 -3.11
N SER A 129 -9.70 8.06 -3.82
CA SER A 129 -10.17 6.69 -3.98
C SER A 129 -9.14 5.68 -3.48
N LEU A 130 -9.65 4.53 -3.06
CA LEU A 130 -8.85 3.37 -2.70
C LEU A 130 -9.38 2.16 -3.45
N THR A 131 -8.49 1.44 -4.12
CA THR A 131 -8.84 0.18 -4.78
C THR A 131 -7.93 -0.94 -4.31
N THR A 132 -8.46 -2.15 -4.27
CA THR A 132 -7.67 -3.35 -3.98
C THR A 132 -7.29 -4.05 -5.29
N GLY A 133 -6.21 -4.81 -5.24
CA GLY A 133 -5.79 -5.62 -6.38
C GLY A 133 -4.82 -6.71 -5.95
N ILE A 134 -4.80 -7.79 -6.69
CA ILE A 134 -3.85 -8.89 -6.48
C ILE A 134 -3.26 -9.26 -7.84
N SER A 135 -1.94 -9.40 -7.87
CA SER A 135 -1.21 -9.90 -9.03
C SER A 135 -0.78 -11.34 -8.77
N TYR A 136 -1.21 -12.24 -9.63
CA TYR A 136 -0.90 -13.67 -9.54
C TYR A 136 0.14 -14.07 -10.60
N ASN A 137 1.02 -15.01 -10.23
CA ASN A 137 1.96 -15.63 -11.16
C ASN A 137 1.34 -16.77 -11.97
N ILE A 138 0.15 -17.22 -11.57
CA ILE A 138 -0.57 -18.31 -12.21
C ILE A 138 -1.99 -17.87 -12.57
N PHE A 139 -2.59 -18.55 -13.54
CA PHE A 139 -4.02 -18.38 -13.84
C PHE A 139 -4.85 -19.22 -12.87
N SER A 140 -5.86 -18.60 -12.26
CA SER A 140 -6.80 -19.30 -11.38
C SER A 140 -8.15 -18.56 -11.35
N VAL A 141 -9.21 -19.32 -11.14
CA VAL A 141 -10.56 -18.79 -10.89
C VAL A 141 -10.88 -18.71 -9.40
N ASP A 142 -9.95 -19.12 -8.54
CA ASP A 142 -10.11 -19.05 -7.08
C ASP A 142 -10.09 -17.59 -6.62
N LYS A 143 -11.19 -17.14 -6.04
CA LYS A 143 -11.39 -15.78 -5.53
C LYS A 143 -11.29 -15.69 -4.01
N THR A 144 -10.85 -16.73 -3.33
CA THR A 144 -10.79 -16.76 -1.87
C THR A 144 -9.90 -15.67 -1.31
N LEU A 145 -8.71 -15.51 -1.88
CA LEU A 145 -7.78 -14.47 -1.44
C LEU A 145 -8.27 -13.05 -1.79
N ASP A 146 -8.84 -12.87 -2.99
CA ASP A 146 -9.43 -11.58 -3.39
C ASP A 146 -10.50 -11.14 -2.39
N ASN A 147 -11.41 -12.03 -2.05
CA ASN A 147 -12.50 -11.75 -1.10
C ASN A 147 -11.98 -11.48 0.30
N GLU A 148 -10.99 -12.24 0.74
CA GLU A 148 -10.37 -12.04 2.05
C GLU A 148 -9.62 -10.71 2.10
N TRP A 149 -8.90 -10.34 1.06
CA TRP A 149 -8.21 -9.06 1.00
C TRP A 149 -9.19 -7.88 1.05
N ASP A 150 -10.25 -7.94 0.28
CA ASP A 150 -11.31 -6.91 0.31
C ASP A 150 -11.93 -6.78 1.71
N ARG A 151 -12.18 -7.91 2.38
CA ARG A 151 -12.68 -7.94 3.76
C ARG A 151 -11.69 -7.29 4.75
N LEU A 152 -10.42 -7.65 4.63
CA LEU A 152 -9.37 -7.12 5.51
C LEU A 152 -9.17 -5.62 5.33
N VAL A 153 -9.26 -5.11 4.10
CA VAL A 153 -9.15 -3.68 3.83
C VAL A 153 -10.31 -2.92 4.47
N ARG A 154 -11.54 -3.39 4.30
CA ARG A 154 -12.70 -2.77 4.98
C ARG A 154 -12.52 -2.77 6.48
N GLN A 155 -12.08 -3.87 7.05
CA GLN A 155 -11.86 -4.01 8.49
C GLN A 155 -10.75 -3.06 8.97
N PHE A 156 -9.66 -2.95 8.23
CA PHE A 156 -8.57 -2.03 8.51
C PHE A 156 -9.04 -0.57 8.53
N LEU A 157 -9.82 -0.15 7.53
CA LEU A 157 -10.35 1.21 7.47
C LEU A 157 -11.28 1.50 8.64
N LYS A 158 -12.16 0.57 8.98
CA LYS A 158 -13.08 0.71 10.13
C LYS A 158 -12.32 0.78 11.45
N LYS A 159 -11.32 -0.08 11.64
CA LYS A 159 -10.49 -0.11 12.85
C LYS A 159 -9.79 1.22 13.08
N HIS A 160 -9.34 1.86 12.04
CA HIS A 160 -8.61 3.13 12.11
C HIS A 160 -9.52 4.36 11.90
N GLU A 161 -10.83 4.15 11.94
CA GLU A 161 -11.83 5.23 11.84
C GLU A 161 -11.67 6.07 10.57
N ILE A 162 -11.34 5.41 9.46
CA ILE A 162 -11.25 6.05 8.15
C ILE A 162 -12.60 5.95 7.46
N ALA A 163 -13.21 7.11 7.18
CA ALA A 163 -14.52 7.19 6.55
C ALA A 163 -14.44 6.82 5.06
N PHE A 164 -15.33 5.96 4.59
CA PHE A 164 -15.39 5.55 3.19
C PHE A 164 -16.80 5.20 2.75
N GLU A 165 -17.02 5.27 1.45
CA GLU A 165 -18.22 4.78 0.77
C GLU A 165 -17.78 3.84 -0.36
N GLU A 166 -18.56 2.79 -0.63
CA GLU A 166 -18.29 1.90 -1.75
C GLU A 166 -18.75 2.54 -3.06
N LEU A 167 -17.89 2.45 -4.06
CA LEU A 167 -18.18 2.93 -5.41
C LEU A 167 -18.89 1.88 -6.28
#